data_af3860da8676324c2a7a3f863974f0eb
#
_entry.id   af3860da8676324c2a7a3f863974f0eb
#
_cell.length_a   1.000
_cell.length_b   1.000
_cell.length_c   1.000
_cell.angle_alpha   90.00
_cell.angle_beta   90.00
_cell.angle_gamma   90.00
#
_symmetry.space_group_name_H-M   'P 1'
#
loop_
_entity.id
_entity.type
_entity.pdbx_description
1 polymer ?
#
loop_
_entity_poly.entity_id
_entity_poly.type
_entity_poly.pdbx_seq_one_letter_code
_entity_poly.pdbx_strand_id
1 'polypeptide(L)'
;MTVRVLIVDDQAPFRMAARAVVEATDDFDVVGEAETGEASVEMAHELKPDLVLMDVNLPGINGLEATRQILKDLDPVVVLLLSTYEYDEYAPRAAECGASAYIPKSEFMPDKLVEAWTEATAKTA
;
A
#
# COMPACT_ATOMS: atom_id res chain seq x y z
N MET A 1 -16.21 8.49 8.47
CA MET A 1 -15.89 7.30 7.70
C MET A 1 -14.40 7.02 7.80
N THR A 2 -14.02 5.78 8.10
CA THR A 2 -12.63 5.42 8.34
C THR A 2 -12.05 4.63 7.17
N VAL A 3 -10.85 5.01 6.74
CA VAL A 3 -10.11 4.28 5.72
C VAL A 3 -9.37 3.13 6.41
N ARG A 4 -9.67 1.91 6.01
CA ARG A 4 -9.06 0.70 6.60
C ARG A 4 -7.81 0.33 5.81
N VAL A 5 -6.68 0.25 6.50
CA VAL A 5 -5.36 0.12 5.88
C VAL A 5 -4.70 -1.20 6.21
N LEU A 6 -4.22 -1.89 5.18
CA LEU A 6 -3.36 -3.06 5.32
C LEU A 6 -1.93 -2.63 5.01
N ILE A 7 -0.98 -2.91 5.91
CA ILE A 7 0.43 -2.58 5.72
C ILE A 7 1.19 -3.85 5.34
N VAL A 8 1.94 -3.82 4.25
CA VAL A 8 2.69 -4.98 3.76
C VAL A 8 4.16 -4.63 3.61
N ASP A 9 5.01 -5.23 4.45
CA ASP A 9 6.46 -5.02 4.43
C ASP A 9 7.10 -6.14 5.23
N ASP A 10 8.23 -6.68 4.77
CA ASP A 10 8.91 -7.76 5.47
C ASP A 10 9.78 -7.26 6.63
N GLN A 11 9.96 -5.95 6.75
CA GLN A 11 10.80 -5.36 7.79
C GLN A 11 9.95 -4.74 8.90
N ALA A 12 10.02 -5.34 10.09
CA ALA A 12 9.25 -4.87 11.24
C ALA A 12 9.47 -3.38 11.56
N PRO A 13 10.70 -2.85 11.51
CA PRO A 13 10.90 -1.43 11.79
C PRO A 13 10.11 -0.50 10.86
N PHE A 14 10.02 -0.84 9.58
CA PHE A 14 9.22 -0.02 8.67
C PHE A 14 7.73 -0.20 8.92
N ARG A 15 7.26 -1.42 9.24
CA ARG A 15 5.85 -1.62 9.59
C ARG A 15 5.46 -0.76 10.78
N MET A 16 6.35 -0.65 11.78
CA MET A 16 6.11 0.21 12.94
C MET A 16 6.03 1.68 12.55
N ALA A 17 6.94 2.12 11.68
CA ALA A 17 6.94 3.50 11.19
C ALA A 17 5.68 3.81 10.38
N ALA A 18 5.29 2.90 9.50
CA ALA A 18 4.10 3.08 8.67
C ALA A 18 2.83 3.10 9.53
N ARG A 19 2.76 2.22 10.53
CA ARG A 19 1.63 2.23 11.47
C ARG A 19 1.53 3.57 12.18
N ALA A 20 2.66 4.11 12.64
CA ALA A 20 2.66 5.42 13.30
C ALA A 20 2.13 6.53 12.38
N VAL A 21 2.53 6.50 11.11
CA VAL A 21 2.04 7.49 10.13
C VAL A 21 0.53 7.37 9.94
N VAL A 22 0.04 6.15 9.77
CA VAL A 22 -1.41 5.91 9.58
C VAL A 22 -2.19 6.35 10.82
N GLU A 23 -1.71 5.96 11.99
CA GLU A 23 -2.40 6.30 13.26
C GLU A 23 -2.36 7.80 13.57
N ALA A 24 -1.35 8.50 13.07
CA ALA A 24 -1.26 9.96 13.21
C ALA A 24 -2.15 10.71 12.21
N THR A 25 -2.74 9.99 11.26
CA THR A 25 -3.57 10.59 10.21
C THR A 25 -5.04 10.37 10.54
N ASP A 26 -5.81 11.45 10.66
CA ASP A 26 -7.23 11.37 10.99
C ASP A 26 -7.99 10.54 9.96
N ASP A 27 -8.91 9.72 10.43
CA ASP A 27 -9.79 8.89 9.61
C ASP A 27 -9.10 7.72 8.90
N PHE A 28 -7.91 7.35 9.34
CA PHE A 28 -7.20 6.16 8.84
C PHE A 28 -6.90 5.21 10.00
N ASP A 29 -7.17 3.93 9.80
CA ASP A 29 -6.91 2.89 10.81
C ASP A 29 -6.17 1.70 10.18
N VAL A 30 -5.19 1.15 10.90
CA VAL A 30 -4.51 -0.07 10.48
C VAL A 30 -5.38 -1.26 10.87
N VAL A 31 -5.76 -2.09 9.90
CA VAL A 31 -6.55 -3.28 10.16
C VAL A 31 -5.73 -4.57 10.08
N GLY A 32 -4.51 -4.50 9.57
CA GLY A 32 -3.63 -5.66 9.53
C GLY A 32 -2.25 -5.33 9.02
N GLU A 33 -1.33 -6.27 9.21
CA GLU A 33 0.05 -6.18 8.71
C GLU A 33 0.43 -7.53 8.14
N ALA A 34 1.07 -7.54 6.98
CA ALA A 34 1.55 -8.74 6.33
C ALA A 34 3.05 -8.62 6.06
N GLU A 35 3.77 -9.73 6.09
CA GLU A 35 5.22 -9.77 5.92
C GLU A 35 5.65 -10.29 4.55
N THR A 36 4.75 -10.86 3.79
CA THR A 36 5.05 -11.42 2.46
C THR A 36 3.97 -11.03 1.47
N GLY A 37 4.29 -11.14 0.17
CA GLY A 37 3.30 -10.88 -0.87
C GLY A 37 2.13 -11.85 -0.80
N GLU A 38 2.41 -13.14 -0.58
CA GLU A 38 1.37 -14.17 -0.46
C GLU A 38 0.44 -13.89 0.71
N ALA A 39 1.01 -13.55 1.87
CA ALA A 39 0.21 -13.22 3.04
C ALA A 39 -0.65 -11.99 2.81
N SER A 40 -0.12 -11.01 2.06
CA SER A 40 -0.87 -9.78 1.77
C SER A 40 -2.11 -10.06 0.92
N VAL A 41 -1.98 -10.94 -0.07
CA VAL A 41 -3.12 -11.31 -0.92
C VAL A 41 -4.20 -12.01 -0.08
N GLU A 42 -3.80 -12.95 0.76
CA GLU A 42 -4.69 -13.69 1.64
C GLU A 42 -5.40 -12.77 2.63
N MET A 43 -4.64 -11.90 3.28
CA MET A 43 -5.20 -10.96 4.25
C MET A 43 -6.11 -9.92 3.59
N ALA A 44 -5.78 -9.49 2.39
CA ALA A 44 -6.63 -8.55 1.65
C ALA A 44 -7.99 -9.18 1.36
N HIS A 45 -8.03 -10.46 1.00
CA HIS A 45 -9.29 -11.16 0.78
C HIS A 45 -10.11 -11.30 2.05
N GLU A 46 -9.45 -11.55 3.19
CA GLU A 46 -10.13 -11.67 4.48
C GLU A 46 -10.62 -10.34 5.01
N LEU A 47 -9.77 -9.32 5.00
CA LEU A 47 -10.04 -8.04 5.64
C LEU A 47 -10.75 -7.05 4.76
N LYS A 48 -10.61 -7.18 3.46
CA LYS A 48 -11.17 -6.26 2.46
C LYS A 48 -10.86 -4.80 2.83
N PRO A 49 -9.57 -4.45 2.88
CA PRO A 49 -9.18 -3.08 3.24
C PRO A 49 -9.57 -2.09 2.14
N ASP A 50 -9.63 -0.82 2.50
CA ASP A 50 -9.85 0.25 1.54
C ASP A 50 -8.55 0.64 0.87
N LEU A 51 -7.43 0.49 1.59
CA LEU A 51 -6.12 0.92 1.15
C LEU A 51 -5.08 -0.12 1.55
N VAL A 52 -4.17 -0.43 0.63
CA VAL A 52 -3.01 -1.29 0.90
C VAL A 52 -1.74 -0.48 0.69
N LEU A 53 -0.87 -0.48 1.71
CA LEU A 53 0.47 0.10 1.60
C LEU A 53 1.40 -1.08 1.33
N MET A 54 1.94 -1.15 0.11
CA MET A 54 2.63 -2.34 -0.39
C MET A 54 4.11 -2.06 -0.64
N ASP A 55 4.99 -2.75 0.07
CA ASP A 55 6.42 -2.72 -0.23
C ASP A 55 6.67 -3.45 -1.55
N VAL A 56 7.49 -2.88 -2.41
CA VAL A 56 7.83 -3.49 -3.70
C VAL A 56 8.71 -4.73 -3.50
N ASN A 57 9.67 -4.66 -2.58
CA ASN A 57 10.64 -5.74 -2.37
C ASN A 57 10.23 -6.67 -1.24
N LEU A 58 9.49 -7.72 -1.60
CA LEU A 58 9.02 -8.71 -0.64
C LEU A 58 9.61 -10.08 -0.97
N PRO A 59 9.77 -10.96 0.06
CA PRO A 59 10.13 -12.35 -0.22
C PRO A 59 8.97 -13.06 -0.91
N GLY A 60 9.30 -14.06 -1.72
CA GLY A 60 8.29 -14.78 -2.51
C GLY A 60 7.83 -13.95 -3.69
N ILE A 61 6.53 -13.78 -3.86
CA ILE A 61 6.03 -12.88 -4.90
C ILE A 61 6.31 -11.44 -4.46
N ASN A 62 6.77 -10.61 -5.39
CA ASN A 62 7.09 -9.22 -5.04
C ASN A 62 5.81 -8.38 -4.93
N GLY A 63 5.97 -7.13 -4.48
CA GLY A 63 4.83 -6.25 -4.26
C GLY A 63 4.05 -5.92 -5.53
N LEU A 64 4.72 -5.91 -6.68
CA LEU A 64 4.04 -5.64 -7.96
C LEU A 64 3.09 -6.77 -8.33
N GLU A 65 3.53 -8.01 -8.17
CA GLU A 65 2.70 -9.18 -8.43
C GLU A 65 1.56 -9.29 -7.42
N ALA A 66 1.86 -9.06 -6.13
CA ALA A 66 0.83 -9.07 -5.09
C ALA A 66 -0.25 -8.03 -5.40
N THR A 67 0.16 -6.84 -5.85
CA THR A 67 -0.77 -5.77 -6.23
C THR A 67 -1.69 -6.21 -7.36
N ARG A 68 -1.15 -6.86 -8.40
CA ARG A 68 -1.96 -7.36 -9.51
C ARG A 68 -3.01 -8.35 -9.02
N GLN A 69 -2.61 -9.27 -8.16
CA GLN A 69 -3.53 -10.29 -7.63
C GLN A 69 -4.63 -9.67 -6.77
N ILE A 70 -4.27 -8.72 -5.92
CA ILE A 70 -5.23 -8.04 -5.06
C ILE A 70 -6.25 -7.26 -5.90
N LEU A 71 -5.77 -6.48 -6.87
CA LEU A 71 -6.64 -5.66 -7.71
C LEU A 71 -7.52 -6.47 -8.63
N LYS A 72 -7.06 -7.63 -9.07
CA LYS A 72 -7.85 -8.52 -9.92
C LYS A 72 -9.15 -8.92 -9.22
N ASP A 73 -9.08 -9.17 -7.91
CA ASP A 73 -10.22 -9.70 -7.16
C ASP A 73 -10.96 -8.66 -6.32
N LEU A 74 -10.28 -7.60 -5.92
CA LEU A 74 -10.79 -6.65 -4.91
C LEU A 74 -10.88 -5.19 -5.37
N ASP A 75 -10.69 -4.91 -6.66
CA ASP A 75 -10.89 -3.56 -7.16
C ASP A 75 -12.31 -3.10 -6.75
N PRO A 76 -12.50 -1.90 -6.18
CA PRO A 76 -11.66 -0.70 -6.31
C PRO A 76 -10.72 -0.40 -5.12
N VAL A 77 -10.16 -1.40 -4.47
CA VAL A 77 -9.18 -1.14 -3.41
C VAL A 77 -8.02 -0.28 -3.97
N VAL A 78 -7.52 0.64 -3.16
CA VAL A 78 -6.39 1.49 -3.55
C VAL A 78 -5.10 0.85 -3.06
N VAL A 79 -4.10 0.73 -3.94
CA VAL A 79 -2.78 0.24 -3.57
C VAL A 79 -1.76 1.33 -3.79
N LEU A 80 -1.01 1.68 -2.75
CA LEU A 80 0.10 2.62 -2.82
C LEU A 80 1.38 1.81 -2.63
N LEU A 81 2.29 1.89 -3.60
CA LEU A 81 3.56 1.18 -3.52
C LEU A 81 4.58 2.01 -2.74
N LEU A 82 5.32 1.35 -1.87
CA LEU A 82 6.37 1.98 -1.08
C LEU A 82 7.69 1.26 -1.34
N SER A 83 8.78 1.99 -1.46
CA SER A 83 10.09 1.37 -1.69
C SER A 83 11.22 2.27 -1.18
N THR A 84 12.36 1.66 -0.85
CA THR A 84 13.58 2.38 -0.55
C THR A 84 14.29 2.87 -1.81
N TYR A 85 13.88 2.37 -2.98
CA TYR A 85 14.52 2.69 -4.25
C TYR A 85 14.05 4.01 -4.84
N GLU A 86 14.85 4.56 -5.74
CA GLU A 86 14.53 5.81 -6.40
C GLU A 86 13.27 5.66 -7.26
N TYR A 87 12.58 6.75 -7.41
CA TYR A 87 11.32 6.85 -8.13
C TYR A 87 11.41 6.31 -9.56
N ASP A 88 12.52 6.58 -10.23
CA ASP A 88 12.71 6.27 -11.66
C ASP A 88 12.68 4.77 -11.96
N GLU A 89 13.09 3.93 -11.01
CA GLU A 89 13.20 2.51 -11.27
C GLU A 89 11.87 1.79 -11.30
N TYR A 90 10.97 2.17 -10.43
CA TYR A 90 9.71 1.44 -10.22
C TYR A 90 8.46 2.18 -10.60
N ALA A 91 8.50 3.50 -10.76
CA ALA A 91 7.31 4.28 -11.07
C ALA A 91 6.56 3.79 -12.32
N PRO A 92 7.25 3.48 -13.46
CA PRO A 92 6.54 2.94 -14.62
C PRO A 92 5.89 1.59 -14.35
N ARG A 93 6.55 0.74 -13.56
CA ARG A 93 6.03 -0.60 -13.22
C ARG A 93 4.84 -0.51 -12.28
N ALA A 94 4.82 0.52 -11.44
CA ALA A 94 3.69 0.77 -10.55
C ALA A 94 2.41 1.00 -11.36
N ALA A 95 2.49 1.81 -12.40
CA ALA A 95 1.35 2.06 -13.28
C ALA A 95 0.88 0.78 -13.97
N GLU A 96 1.82 -0.04 -14.44
CA GLU A 96 1.51 -1.29 -15.13
C GLU A 96 0.79 -2.30 -14.24
N CYS A 97 1.09 -2.36 -12.96
CA CYS A 97 0.44 -3.31 -12.06
C CYS A 97 -0.89 -2.82 -11.51
N GLY A 98 -1.25 -1.57 -11.81
CA GLY A 98 -2.52 -1.00 -11.38
C GLY A 98 -2.47 -0.21 -10.09
N ALA A 99 -1.29 -0.06 -9.46
CA ALA A 99 -1.16 0.74 -8.25
C ALA A 99 -1.48 2.20 -8.54
N SER A 100 -2.06 2.88 -7.56
CA SER A 100 -2.48 4.27 -7.72
C SER A 100 -1.32 5.26 -7.62
N ALA A 101 -0.28 4.92 -6.87
CA ALA A 101 0.89 5.78 -6.72
C ALA A 101 2.09 4.97 -6.25
N TYR A 102 3.25 5.58 -6.39
CA TYR A 102 4.52 5.05 -5.90
C TYR A 102 5.12 6.12 -4.99
N ILE A 103 5.43 5.76 -3.76
CA ILE A 103 5.98 6.69 -2.78
C ILE A 103 7.29 6.14 -2.22
N PRO A 104 8.41 6.88 -2.34
CA PRO A 104 9.63 6.47 -1.66
C PRO A 104 9.39 6.41 -0.15
N LYS A 105 9.91 5.39 0.53
CA LYS A 105 9.70 5.24 1.97
C LYS A 105 10.14 6.46 2.77
N SER A 106 11.19 7.14 2.31
CA SER A 106 11.70 8.35 2.97
C SER A 106 10.72 9.52 2.95
N GLU A 107 9.74 9.48 2.04
CA GLU A 107 8.75 10.55 1.88
C GLU A 107 7.39 10.19 2.46
N PHE A 108 7.27 9.00 3.05
CA PHE A 108 5.98 8.55 3.56
C PHE A 108 5.67 9.19 4.92
N MET A 109 4.83 10.20 4.89
CA MET A 109 4.40 11.01 6.01
C MET A 109 2.88 11.20 5.95
N PRO A 110 2.23 11.65 7.04
CA PRO A 110 0.76 11.82 7.02
C PRO A 110 0.25 12.67 5.86
N ASP A 111 0.91 13.77 5.54
CA ASP A 111 0.49 14.65 4.44
C ASP A 111 0.56 13.93 3.09
N LYS A 112 1.61 13.16 2.87
CA LYS A 112 1.77 12.40 1.63
C LYS A 112 0.72 11.29 1.52
N LEU A 113 0.40 10.64 2.62
CA LEU A 113 -0.65 9.62 2.67
C LEU A 113 -2.00 10.20 2.26
N VAL A 114 -2.38 11.32 2.86
CA VAL A 114 -3.65 11.99 2.55
C VAL A 114 -3.70 12.42 1.08
N GLU A 115 -2.60 13.03 0.60
CA GLU A 115 -2.50 13.47 -0.79
C GLU A 115 -2.70 12.31 -1.76
N ALA A 116 -1.98 11.21 -1.55
CA ALA A 116 -2.05 10.06 -2.45
C ALA A 116 -3.43 9.39 -2.41
N TRP A 117 -4.01 9.27 -1.22
CA TRP A 117 -5.35 8.71 -1.06
C TRP A 117 -6.40 9.58 -1.78
N THR A 118 -6.30 10.89 -1.60
CA THR A 118 -7.23 11.83 -2.20
C THR A 118 -7.17 11.78 -3.73
N GLU A 119 -5.96 11.76 -4.27
CA GLU A 119 -5.78 11.67 -5.73
C GLU A 119 -6.30 10.34 -6.28
N ALA A 120 -6.04 9.25 -5.58
CA ALA A 120 -6.48 7.92 -6.02
C ALA A 120 -8.00 7.81 -6.05
N THR A 121 -8.66 8.32 -5.02
CA THR A 121 -10.12 8.24 -4.92
C THR A 121 -10.82 9.26 -5.82
N ALA A 122 -10.18 10.38 -6.11
CA ALA A 122 -10.74 11.35 -7.06
C ALA A 122 -10.86 10.78 -8.47
N LYS A 123 -9.94 9.90 -8.85
CA LYS A 123 -9.94 9.29 -10.19
C LYS A 123 -11.06 8.28 -10.40
N THR A 124 -11.63 7.77 -9.33
CA THR A 124 -12.69 6.77 -9.40
C THR A 124 -14.08 7.38 -9.28
N ALA A 125 -14.14 8.66 -9.01
CA ALA A 125 -15.41 9.37 -8.80
C ALA A 125 -16.15 9.67 -10.10
#